data_6a31bf3b01cc830d36728b8effa1e695
#
_entry.id   6a31bf3b01cc830d36728b8effa1e695
#
_cell.length_a   1.000
_cell.length_b   1.000
_cell.length_c   1.000
_cell.angle_alpha   90.00
_cell.angle_beta   90.00
_cell.angle_gamma   90.00
#
_symmetry.space_group_name_H-M   'P 1'
#
loop_
_entity.id
_entity.type
_entity.pdbx_description
1 polymer ?
#
loop_
_entity_poly.entity_id
_entity_poly.type
_entity_poly.pdbx_seq_one_letter_code
_entity_poly.pdbx_strand_id
1 'polypeptide(L)'
;MKKKLVLFGLIFRVTIFSLTGCSISKNKVTGDAFKNQMTAANFTVVDGKSQFERYDYISEVYLARHKEYGYQVEFYVLKDKEYAKSFYSNNKNLFESSKTKTYTEAKSSGKNYDKFVLETNNKYKVLTRVENTVLYINIDSKYKEKVNKVIKNLGY
;
A
#
# COMPACT_ATOMS: atom_id res chain seq x y z
N MET A 1 -41.83 53.55 -33.12
CA MET A 1 -40.64 52.70 -33.38
C MET A 1 -40.54 51.61 -32.32
N LYS A 2 -40.90 50.35 -32.60
CA LYS A 2 -40.88 49.23 -31.62
C LYS A 2 -39.57 48.47 -31.80
N LYS A 3 -38.66 48.54 -30.79
CA LYS A 3 -37.43 47.76 -30.78
C LYS A 3 -37.74 46.30 -30.39
N LYS A 4 -37.50 45.35 -31.29
CA LYS A 4 -37.60 43.90 -31.04
C LYS A 4 -36.33 43.46 -30.28
N LEU A 5 -36.49 42.99 -29.05
CA LEU A 5 -35.46 42.40 -28.25
C LEU A 5 -35.33 40.91 -28.70
N VAL A 6 -34.24 40.56 -29.35
CA VAL A 6 -33.93 39.18 -29.71
C VAL A 6 -33.19 38.53 -28.52
N LEU A 7 -33.89 37.63 -27.85
CA LEU A 7 -33.34 36.85 -26.73
C LEU A 7 -32.54 35.66 -27.30
N PHE A 8 -31.20 35.79 -27.26
CA PHE A 8 -30.31 34.72 -27.71
C PHE A 8 -30.17 33.68 -26.55
N GLY A 9 -30.94 32.62 -26.63
CA GLY A 9 -30.87 31.52 -25.67
C GLY A 9 -29.57 30.71 -25.86
N LEU A 10 -28.60 30.93 -24.97
CA LEU A 10 -27.36 30.16 -24.93
C LEU A 10 -27.65 28.80 -24.29
N ILE A 11 -27.83 27.78 -25.12
CA ILE A 11 -27.98 26.38 -24.65
C ILE A 11 -26.59 25.89 -24.21
N PHE A 12 -26.35 25.94 -22.89
CA PHE A 12 -25.16 25.36 -22.29
C PHE A 12 -25.29 23.84 -22.27
N ARG A 13 -24.69 23.17 -23.27
CA ARG A 13 -24.59 21.70 -23.26
C ARG A 13 -23.56 21.30 -22.21
N VAL A 14 -24.03 20.89 -21.03
CA VAL A 14 -23.20 20.22 -20.04
C VAL A 14 -22.87 18.83 -20.55
N THR A 15 -21.69 18.66 -21.11
CA THR A 15 -21.15 17.34 -21.47
C THR A 15 -20.70 16.69 -20.15
N ILE A 16 -21.52 15.79 -19.63
CA ILE A 16 -21.13 14.93 -18.49
C ILE A 16 -20.10 13.96 -19.03
N PHE A 17 -18.81 14.24 -18.81
CA PHE A 17 -17.76 13.27 -18.99
C PHE A 17 -17.94 12.22 -17.87
N SER A 18 -18.54 11.09 -18.22
CA SER A 18 -18.48 9.88 -17.42
C SER A 18 -17.01 9.45 -17.37
N LEU A 19 -16.30 9.82 -16.29
CA LEU A 19 -15.01 9.26 -15.95
C LEU A 19 -15.26 7.79 -15.61
N THR A 20 -15.22 6.90 -16.61
CA THR A 20 -15.04 5.48 -16.38
C THR A 20 -13.65 5.33 -15.76
N GLY A 21 -13.57 5.39 -14.44
CA GLY A 21 -12.36 5.15 -13.71
C GLY A 21 -11.90 3.72 -14.02
N CYS A 22 -10.88 3.56 -14.87
CA CYS A 22 -10.19 2.30 -15.02
C CYS A 22 -9.72 1.88 -13.64
N SER A 23 -10.40 0.89 -13.04
CA SER A 23 -10.03 0.33 -11.76
C SER A 23 -8.68 -0.38 -11.91
N ILE A 24 -7.60 0.28 -11.51
CA ILE A 24 -6.24 -0.26 -11.57
C ILE A 24 -6.17 -1.51 -10.70
N SER A 25 -5.64 -2.59 -11.25
CA SER A 25 -5.30 -3.81 -10.52
C SER A 25 -3.77 -3.97 -10.45
N LYS A 26 -3.30 -4.67 -9.42
CA LYS A 26 -1.89 -5.00 -9.22
C LYS A 26 -1.67 -6.51 -9.30
N ASN A 27 -0.50 -6.93 -9.78
CA ASN A 27 -0.12 -8.33 -9.74
C ASN A 27 0.29 -8.73 -8.31
N LYS A 28 -0.21 -9.89 -7.86
CA LYS A 28 0.17 -10.47 -6.58
C LYS A 28 1.62 -10.93 -6.64
N VAL A 29 2.42 -10.56 -5.65
CA VAL A 29 3.76 -11.08 -5.41
C VAL A 29 3.64 -12.42 -4.66
N THR A 30 4.40 -13.44 -5.07
CA THR A 30 4.51 -14.70 -4.33
C THR A 30 5.62 -14.61 -3.27
N GLY A 31 5.61 -15.50 -2.27
CA GLY A 31 6.68 -15.57 -1.27
C GLY A 31 8.06 -15.79 -1.90
N ASP A 32 8.15 -16.64 -2.92
CA ASP A 32 9.42 -16.88 -3.63
C ASP A 32 9.88 -15.66 -4.42
N ALA A 33 8.98 -14.97 -5.11
CA ALA A 33 9.32 -13.72 -5.81
C ALA A 33 9.79 -12.65 -4.83
N PHE A 34 9.13 -12.53 -3.67
CA PHE A 34 9.56 -11.62 -2.60
C PHE A 34 10.98 -11.97 -2.12
N LYS A 35 11.24 -13.22 -1.76
CA LYS A 35 12.57 -13.68 -1.30
C LYS A 35 13.66 -13.35 -2.32
N ASN A 36 13.44 -13.70 -3.59
CA ASN A 36 14.42 -13.49 -4.65
C ASN A 36 14.71 -11.99 -4.86
N GLN A 37 13.68 -11.16 -4.94
CA GLN A 37 13.86 -9.72 -5.16
C GLN A 37 14.50 -9.03 -3.95
N MET A 38 14.14 -9.40 -2.73
CA MET A 38 14.74 -8.82 -1.53
C MET A 38 16.21 -9.25 -1.40
N THR A 39 16.55 -10.50 -1.70
CA THR A 39 17.95 -10.96 -1.72
C THR A 39 18.77 -10.19 -2.75
N ALA A 40 18.24 -9.99 -3.95
CA ALA A 40 18.89 -9.19 -5.00
C ALA A 40 19.04 -7.70 -4.59
N ALA A 41 18.15 -7.20 -3.74
CA ALA A 41 18.19 -5.83 -3.20
C ALA A 41 19.03 -5.68 -1.91
N ASN A 42 19.93 -6.63 -1.65
CA ASN A 42 20.85 -6.62 -0.48
C ASN A 42 20.16 -6.80 0.88
N PHE A 43 19.09 -7.62 0.93
CA PHE A 43 18.49 -8.05 2.19
C PHE A 43 18.87 -9.49 2.56
N THR A 44 18.90 -9.77 3.85
CA THR A 44 18.80 -11.13 4.37
C THR A 44 17.33 -11.43 4.62
N VAL A 45 16.83 -12.52 4.05
CA VAL A 45 15.42 -12.92 4.21
C VAL A 45 15.35 -14.19 5.03
N VAL A 46 14.52 -14.18 6.06
CA VAL A 46 14.26 -15.33 6.92
C VAL A 46 12.77 -15.67 6.91
N ASP A 47 12.46 -16.96 7.09
CA ASP A 47 11.10 -17.40 7.36
C ASP A 47 10.73 -17.01 8.81
N GLY A 48 9.68 -16.24 8.95
CA GLY A 48 9.15 -15.78 10.22
C GLY A 48 7.89 -16.52 10.67
N LYS A 49 7.43 -17.54 9.95
CA LYS A 49 6.14 -18.22 10.19
C LYS A 49 6.01 -18.76 11.60
N SER A 50 7.09 -19.29 12.17
CA SER A 50 7.10 -19.84 13.55
C SER A 50 6.69 -18.82 14.62
N GLN A 51 6.92 -17.51 14.40
CA GLN A 51 6.51 -16.44 15.33
C GLN A 51 4.99 -16.22 15.33
N PHE A 52 4.31 -16.78 14.33
CA PHE A 52 2.87 -16.59 14.07
C PHE A 52 2.07 -17.89 14.08
N GLU A 53 2.58 -18.96 14.70
CA GLU A 53 1.94 -20.30 14.71
C GLU A 53 0.51 -20.28 15.28
N ARG A 54 0.26 -19.41 16.28
CA ARG A 54 -1.08 -19.24 16.87
C ARG A 54 -2.12 -18.61 15.94
N TYR A 55 -1.67 -18.06 14.81
CA TYR A 55 -2.53 -17.43 13.81
C TYR A 55 -2.63 -18.31 12.57
N ASP A 56 -3.59 -19.23 12.58
CA ASP A 56 -3.78 -20.23 11.54
C ASP A 56 -4.15 -19.61 10.17
N TYR A 57 -4.65 -18.37 10.15
CA TYR A 57 -4.97 -17.63 8.93
C TYR A 57 -3.74 -17.02 8.23
N ILE A 58 -2.56 -17.04 8.82
CA ILE A 58 -1.31 -16.63 8.19
C ILE A 58 -0.63 -17.85 7.58
N SER A 59 -0.45 -17.88 6.26
CA SER A 59 0.15 -19.02 5.55
C SER A 59 1.67 -18.93 5.50
N GLU A 60 2.21 -17.74 5.16
CA GLU A 60 3.64 -17.50 5.05
C GLU A 60 4.00 -16.16 5.68
N VAL A 61 5.20 -16.07 6.24
CA VAL A 61 5.78 -14.81 6.74
C VAL A 61 7.24 -14.75 6.33
N TYR A 62 7.65 -13.68 5.70
CA TYR A 62 9.06 -13.40 5.38
C TYR A 62 9.50 -12.08 5.98
N LEU A 63 10.59 -12.12 6.74
CA LEU A 63 11.22 -10.97 7.37
C LEU A 63 12.50 -10.66 6.59
N ALA A 64 12.53 -9.55 5.87
CA ALA A 64 13.66 -9.12 5.08
C ALA A 64 14.37 -7.95 5.76
N ARG A 65 15.61 -8.15 6.21
CA ARG A 65 16.44 -7.13 6.87
C ARG A 65 17.55 -6.67 5.95
N HIS A 66 17.62 -5.36 5.69
CA HIS A 66 18.68 -4.77 4.86
C HIS A 66 20.05 -4.95 5.53
N LYS A 67 21.03 -5.53 4.80
CA LYS A 67 22.33 -5.91 5.36
C LYS A 67 23.15 -4.73 5.88
N GLU A 68 23.08 -3.60 5.18
CA GLU A 68 23.86 -2.40 5.53
C GLU A 68 23.12 -1.49 6.53
N TYR A 69 21.82 -1.26 6.31
CA TYR A 69 21.07 -0.24 7.06
C TYR A 69 20.24 -0.82 8.19
N GLY A 70 20.07 -2.12 8.26
CA GLY A 70 19.39 -2.83 9.34
C GLY A 70 17.87 -2.65 9.43
N TYR A 71 17.24 -1.87 8.54
CA TYR A 71 15.77 -1.76 8.53
C TYR A 71 15.11 -3.02 7.97
N GLN A 72 13.86 -3.24 8.36
CA GLN A 72 13.12 -4.48 8.03
C GLN A 72 11.90 -4.18 7.18
N VAL A 73 11.63 -5.08 6.25
CA VAL A 73 10.42 -5.18 5.44
C VAL A 73 9.80 -6.54 5.74
N GLU A 74 8.51 -6.58 6.01
CA GLU A 74 7.79 -7.79 6.35
C GLU A 74 6.75 -8.10 5.27
N PHE A 75 6.66 -9.37 4.90
CA PHE A 75 5.75 -9.84 3.89
C PHE A 75 4.93 -11.01 4.42
N TYR A 76 3.63 -10.91 4.28
CA TYR A 76 2.66 -11.87 4.78
C TYR A 76 1.83 -12.43 3.63
N VAL A 77 1.65 -13.75 3.62
CA VAL A 77 0.66 -14.43 2.79
C VAL A 77 -0.43 -14.95 3.72
N LEU A 78 -1.66 -14.51 3.51
CA LEU A 78 -2.82 -14.92 4.29
C LEU A 78 -3.55 -16.06 3.55
N LYS A 79 -4.37 -16.83 4.24
CA LYS A 79 -5.18 -17.91 3.64
C LYS A 79 -6.02 -17.42 2.47
N ASP A 80 -6.66 -16.27 2.62
CA ASP A 80 -7.51 -15.68 1.59
C ASP A 80 -7.54 -14.15 1.65
N LYS A 81 -8.32 -13.54 0.75
CA LYS A 81 -8.44 -12.08 0.61
C LYS A 81 -9.13 -11.43 1.82
N GLU A 82 -10.05 -12.11 2.46
CA GLU A 82 -10.82 -11.54 3.57
C GLU A 82 -9.94 -11.48 4.84
N TYR A 83 -9.14 -12.50 5.10
CA TYR A 83 -8.11 -12.43 6.13
C TYR A 83 -7.08 -11.34 5.84
N ALA A 84 -6.68 -11.16 4.58
CA ALA A 84 -5.74 -10.10 4.22
C ALA A 84 -6.34 -8.69 4.39
N LYS A 85 -7.62 -8.49 4.09
CA LYS A 85 -8.33 -7.22 4.36
C LYS A 85 -8.40 -6.93 5.86
N SER A 86 -8.75 -7.93 6.66
CA SER A 86 -8.82 -7.81 8.12
C SER A 86 -7.45 -7.49 8.71
N PHE A 87 -6.41 -8.21 8.28
CA PHE A 87 -5.03 -7.97 8.69
C PHE A 87 -4.56 -6.56 8.30
N TYR A 88 -4.83 -6.12 7.07
CA TYR A 88 -4.56 -4.77 6.61
C TYR A 88 -5.29 -3.72 7.47
N SER A 89 -6.59 -3.87 7.70
CA SER A 89 -7.40 -2.91 8.45
C SER A 89 -6.90 -2.77 9.90
N ASN A 90 -6.60 -3.88 10.58
CA ASN A 90 -6.09 -3.87 11.94
C ASN A 90 -4.74 -3.15 12.03
N ASN A 91 -3.80 -3.47 11.14
CA ASN A 91 -2.49 -2.81 11.11
C ASN A 91 -2.56 -1.34 10.70
N LYS A 92 -3.48 -0.99 9.78
CA LYS A 92 -3.75 0.40 9.43
C LYS A 92 -4.23 1.20 10.65
N ASN A 93 -5.15 0.67 11.45
CA ASN A 93 -5.62 1.30 12.67
C ASN A 93 -4.48 1.50 13.68
N LEU A 94 -3.57 0.52 13.82
CA LEU A 94 -2.36 0.66 14.64
C LEU A 94 -1.43 1.77 14.13
N PHE A 95 -1.28 1.92 12.81
CA PHE A 95 -0.52 3.02 12.25
C PHE A 95 -1.22 4.37 12.51
N GLU A 96 -2.52 4.45 12.28
CA GLU A 96 -3.30 5.66 12.52
C GLU A 96 -3.28 6.10 13.98
N SER A 97 -3.33 5.17 14.94
CA SER A 97 -3.25 5.47 16.37
C SER A 97 -1.88 6.02 16.82
N SER A 98 -0.85 5.85 15.99
CA SER A 98 0.50 6.36 16.25
C SER A 98 0.76 7.76 15.70
N LYS A 99 -0.26 8.43 15.13
CA LYS A 99 -0.15 9.81 14.62
C LYS A 99 0.17 10.78 15.76
N THR A 100 1.07 11.71 15.49
CA THR A 100 1.36 12.85 16.34
C THR A 100 0.68 14.11 15.81
N LYS A 101 0.95 15.27 16.39
CA LYS A 101 0.37 16.54 15.90
C LYS A 101 0.79 16.88 14.47
N THR A 102 1.98 16.43 14.05
CA THR A 102 2.49 16.63 12.69
C THR A 102 2.68 15.29 12.01
N TYR A 103 1.98 15.08 10.91
CA TYR A 103 2.10 13.87 10.10
C TYR A 103 1.75 14.15 8.63
N THR A 104 2.20 13.28 7.75
CA THR A 104 1.70 13.19 6.38
C THR A 104 1.14 11.79 6.14
N GLU A 105 0.04 11.71 5.38
CA GLU A 105 -0.52 10.42 4.98
C GLU A 105 -0.93 10.42 3.51
N ALA A 106 -0.91 9.22 2.92
CA ALA A 106 -1.46 8.98 1.59
C ALA A 106 -2.20 7.64 1.58
N LYS A 107 -3.29 7.60 0.86
CA LYS A 107 -4.12 6.40 0.66
C LYS A 107 -4.36 6.20 -0.83
N SER A 108 -4.29 4.96 -1.26
CA SER A 108 -4.74 4.57 -2.60
C SER A 108 -5.35 3.18 -2.55
N SER A 109 -6.32 2.93 -3.41
CA SER A 109 -6.96 1.62 -3.55
C SER A 109 -7.33 1.38 -5.00
N GLY A 110 -7.52 0.12 -5.35
CA GLY A 110 -7.98 -0.29 -6.66
C GLY A 110 -8.79 -1.59 -6.56
N LYS A 111 -8.97 -2.27 -7.69
CA LYS A 111 -9.82 -3.45 -7.77
C LYS A 111 -9.41 -4.55 -6.78
N ASN A 112 -8.12 -4.74 -6.56
CA ASN A 112 -7.58 -5.86 -5.76
C ASN A 112 -6.48 -5.43 -4.78
N TYR A 113 -6.28 -4.14 -4.55
CA TYR A 113 -5.24 -3.65 -3.65
C TYR A 113 -5.71 -2.46 -2.80
N ASP A 114 -5.06 -2.30 -1.66
CA ASP A 114 -5.10 -1.13 -0.79
C ASP A 114 -3.69 -0.74 -0.38
N LYS A 115 -3.42 0.55 -0.29
CA LYS A 115 -2.15 1.08 0.20
C LYS A 115 -2.39 2.23 1.15
N PHE A 116 -1.69 2.19 2.26
CA PHE A 116 -1.65 3.25 3.27
C PHE A 116 -0.19 3.62 3.55
N VAL A 117 0.10 4.91 3.53
CA VAL A 117 1.41 5.46 3.88
C VAL A 117 1.22 6.49 4.96
N LEU A 118 2.05 6.43 6.00
CA LEU A 118 2.06 7.40 7.10
C LEU A 118 3.50 7.77 7.43
N GLU A 119 3.78 9.07 7.49
CA GLU A 119 5.02 9.59 8.04
C GLU A 119 4.71 10.43 9.27
N THR A 120 5.24 10.05 10.41
CA THR A 120 5.01 10.69 11.71
C THR A 120 6.16 10.35 12.67
N ASN A 121 6.55 11.29 13.53
CA ASN A 121 7.57 11.08 14.55
C ASN A 121 8.86 10.40 14.02
N ASN A 122 9.41 10.90 12.92
CA ASN A 122 10.60 10.34 12.24
C ASN A 122 10.46 8.87 11.78
N LYS A 123 9.24 8.34 11.72
CA LYS A 123 8.93 7.02 11.19
C LYS A 123 8.20 7.11 9.86
N TYR A 124 8.62 6.29 8.91
CA TYR A 124 7.98 6.05 7.64
C TYR A 124 7.33 4.68 7.67
N LYS A 125 6.03 4.65 7.52
CA LYS A 125 5.21 3.44 7.62
C LYS A 125 4.47 3.21 6.32
N VAL A 126 4.56 2.00 5.79
CA VAL A 126 3.82 1.59 4.58
C VAL A 126 3.12 0.28 4.85
N LEU A 127 1.86 0.24 4.52
CA LEU A 127 1.06 -0.96 4.53
C LEU A 127 0.39 -1.10 3.17
N THR A 128 0.64 -2.20 2.49
CA THR A 128 0.04 -2.46 1.18
C THR A 128 -0.50 -3.88 1.14
N ARG A 129 -1.75 -4.03 0.77
CA ARG A 129 -2.40 -5.31 0.47
C ARG A 129 -2.56 -5.47 -1.04
N VAL A 130 -2.25 -6.63 -1.56
CA VAL A 130 -2.62 -7.05 -2.93
C VAL A 130 -3.16 -8.48 -2.84
N GLU A 131 -4.43 -8.68 -3.21
CA GLU A 131 -5.11 -9.96 -3.07
C GLU A 131 -5.04 -10.48 -1.62
N ASN A 132 -4.42 -11.64 -1.41
CA ASN A 132 -4.19 -12.25 -0.10
C ASN A 132 -2.76 -12.02 0.45
N THR A 133 -2.03 -11.04 -0.05
CA THR A 133 -0.69 -10.70 0.45
C THR A 133 -0.66 -9.31 1.07
N VAL A 134 0.17 -9.12 2.09
CA VAL A 134 0.37 -7.83 2.76
C VAL A 134 1.85 -7.55 2.92
N LEU A 135 2.28 -6.37 2.51
CA LEU A 135 3.60 -5.80 2.77
C LEU A 135 3.48 -4.81 3.94
N TYR A 136 4.29 -5.00 4.97
CA TYR A 136 4.32 -4.16 6.16
C TYR A 136 5.72 -3.55 6.36
N ILE A 137 5.79 -2.25 6.55
CA ILE A 137 7.03 -1.50 6.73
C ILE A 137 6.82 -0.47 7.84
N ASN A 138 7.73 -0.41 8.80
CA ASN A 138 7.80 0.61 9.83
C ASN A 138 9.28 0.90 10.14
N ILE A 139 9.82 1.92 9.51
CA ILE A 139 11.25 2.24 9.50
C ILE A 139 11.50 3.71 9.84
N ASP A 140 12.75 4.08 10.10
CA ASP A 140 13.11 5.49 10.21
C ASP A 140 12.94 6.21 8.86
N SER A 141 12.39 7.44 8.90
CA SER A 141 12.10 8.26 7.70
C SER A 141 13.33 8.52 6.83
N LYS A 142 14.53 8.51 7.41
CA LYS A 142 15.79 8.65 6.65
C LYS A 142 16.01 7.56 5.57
N TYR A 143 15.32 6.41 5.69
CA TYR A 143 15.40 5.31 4.72
C TYR A 143 14.23 5.29 3.71
N LYS A 144 13.33 6.26 3.77
CA LYS A 144 12.12 6.37 2.93
C LYS A 144 12.42 6.17 1.43
N GLU A 145 13.38 6.93 0.90
CA GLU A 145 13.70 6.86 -0.53
C GLU A 145 14.27 5.49 -0.94
N LYS A 146 15.08 4.88 -0.07
CA LYS A 146 15.67 3.55 -0.32
C LYS A 146 14.58 2.48 -0.36
N VAL A 147 13.69 2.46 0.64
CA VAL A 147 12.63 1.46 0.70
C VAL A 147 11.58 1.65 -0.39
N ASN A 148 11.30 2.89 -0.80
CA ASN A 148 10.35 3.14 -1.89
C ASN A 148 10.83 2.57 -3.23
N LYS A 149 12.14 2.58 -3.51
CA LYS A 149 12.69 1.91 -4.70
C LYS A 149 12.43 0.39 -4.64
N VAL A 150 12.63 -0.21 -3.47
CA VAL A 150 12.37 -1.64 -3.26
C VAL A 150 10.88 -1.96 -3.46
N ILE A 151 9.98 -1.20 -2.82
CA ILE A 151 8.51 -1.36 -2.94
C ILE A 151 8.08 -1.27 -4.41
N LYS A 152 8.59 -0.28 -5.14
CA LYS A 152 8.29 -0.10 -6.56
C LYS A 152 8.74 -1.29 -7.40
N ASN A 153 9.93 -1.82 -7.16
CA ASN A 153 10.46 -2.99 -7.88
C ASN A 153 9.63 -4.25 -7.58
N LEU A 154 9.09 -4.38 -6.37
CA LEU A 154 8.15 -5.45 -6.01
C LEU A 154 6.77 -5.30 -6.68
N GLY A 155 6.45 -4.15 -7.29
CA GLY A 155 5.15 -3.89 -7.90
C GLY A 155 4.07 -3.37 -6.92
N TYR A 156 4.45 -2.98 -5.70
CA TYR A 156 3.55 -2.45 -4.66
C TYR A 156 3.38 -0.94 -4.65
#